data_4c055ad476c91086700d08c78d71f4f0
#
_entry.id   4c055ad476c91086700d08c78d71f4f0
#
_cell.length_a   1.000
_cell.length_b   1.000
_cell.length_c   1.000
_cell.angle_alpha   90.00
_cell.angle_beta   90.00
_cell.angle_gamma   90.00
#
_symmetry.space_group_name_H-M   'P 1'
#
loop_
_entity.id
_entity.type
_entity.pdbx_description
1 polymer ?
#
loop_
_entity_poly.entity_id
_entity_poly.type
_entity_poly.pdbx_seq_one_letter_code
_entity_poly.pdbx_strand_id
1 'polypeptide(L)'
;PVSADVSNNPKVKFELQTNQKNMVDLVVSDPTDGSNNTMDKNSTSGTVNFKFLHQLTRVAMEAKTGTDISANTDTKVFITAVSLIHTSKLNSKGTLDMKALTWASNTSDYLASPYALTAASSNGILNLTAANFAGYTTSSIDISSAGTTATSLFLANEYLFLLPVSNATGTAAAGDVQVKIAYDMVNKTGAATHTKSSVEKTVNLPAGVFKKGTAQKFTFTVSLNAISFNVTTVEGWGTESDTPVTVQ
;
A
#
# COMPACT_ATOMS: atom_id res chain seq x y z
N PRO A 1 11.34 -16.39 12.33
CA PRO A 1 12.52 -17.02 12.96
C PRO A 1 13.76 -16.76 12.12
N VAL A 2 14.83 -16.34 12.77
CA VAL A 2 16.14 -16.19 12.15
C VAL A 2 16.78 -17.57 12.10
N SER A 3 17.13 -18.05 10.92
CA SER A 3 17.93 -19.26 10.76
C SER A 3 19.28 -18.90 10.18
N ALA A 4 20.37 -19.33 10.82
CA ALA A 4 21.67 -19.30 10.18
C ALA A 4 21.75 -20.50 9.21
N ASP A 5 22.07 -20.21 7.95
CA ASP A 5 22.48 -21.25 7.02
C ASP A 5 23.96 -21.54 7.29
N VAL A 6 24.33 -22.80 7.35
CA VAL A 6 25.73 -23.24 7.52
C VAL A 6 26.68 -22.72 6.42
N SER A 7 26.17 -22.18 5.35
CA SER A 7 26.96 -21.57 4.25
C SER A 7 27.20 -20.07 4.39
N ASN A 8 26.88 -19.45 5.53
CA ASN A 8 27.51 -18.23 6.06
C ASN A 8 26.71 -16.93 6.10
N ASN A 9 25.50 -16.82 5.57
CA ASN A 9 24.76 -15.57 5.71
C ASN A 9 23.53 -15.74 6.62
N PRO A 10 23.32 -14.88 7.60
CA PRO A 10 22.08 -14.91 8.37
C PRO A 10 20.89 -14.59 7.45
N LYS A 11 19.84 -15.40 7.58
CA LYS A 11 18.61 -15.29 6.76
C LYS A 11 17.41 -15.09 7.66
N VAL A 12 16.51 -14.23 7.24
CA VAL A 12 15.21 -13.99 7.88
C VAL A 12 14.10 -14.52 7.00
N LYS A 13 13.31 -15.45 7.53
CA LYS A 13 12.03 -15.83 6.91
C LYS A 13 10.98 -14.84 7.35
N PHE A 14 10.34 -14.22 6.40
CA PHE A 14 9.30 -13.22 6.62
C PHE A 14 8.00 -13.66 5.93
N GLU A 15 6.90 -13.46 6.63
CA GLU A 15 5.56 -13.75 6.14
C GLU A 15 4.68 -12.52 6.33
N LEU A 16 4.03 -12.09 5.27
CA LEU A 16 3.06 -11.00 5.31
C LEU A 16 1.83 -11.44 6.11
N GLN A 17 1.28 -10.52 6.88
CA GLN A 17 0.01 -10.76 7.55
C GLN A 17 -1.12 -10.79 6.51
N THR A 18 -2.10 -11.66 6.71
CA THR A 18 -3.26 -11.78 5.81
C THR A 18 -4.17 -10.55 5.87
N ASN A 19 -4.16 -9.83 6.99
CA ASN A 19 -4.90 -8.59 7.16
C ASN A 19 -3.95 -7.41 7.11
N GLN A 20 -4.18 -6.49 6.19
CA GLN A 20 -3.41 -5.26 6.01
C GLN A 20 -3.24 -4.45 7.31
N LYS A 21 -4.25 -4.42 8.18
CA LYS A 21 -4.19 -3.71 9.47
C LYS A 21 -3.10 -4.22 10.42
N ASN A 22 -2.71 -5.46 10.25
CA ASN A 22 -1.71 -6.12 11.08
C ASN A 22 -0.34 -6.20 10.40
N MET A 23 -0.22 -5.64 9.21
CA MET A 23 1.06 -5.64 8.50
C MET A 23 2.06 -4.75 9.21
N VAL A 24 3.27 -5.25 9.29
CA VAL A 24 4.42 -4.55 9.88
C VAL A 24 5.52 -4.44 8.85
N ASP A 25 6.30 -3.39 8.98
CA ASP A 25 7.48 -3.21 8.18
C ASP A 25 8.64 -4.09 8.63
N LEU A 26 9.51 -4.40 7.70
CA LEU A 26 10.78 -5.08 7.96
C LEU A 26 11.93 -4.14 7.67
N VAL A 27 12.67 -3.78 8.71
CA VAL A 27 13.89 -2.99 8.61
C VAL A 27 15.09 -3.82 9.04
N VAL A 28 16.22 -3.63 8.37
CA VAL A 28 17.48 -4.32 8.64
C VAL A 28 18.59 -3.29 8.67
N SER A 29 19.55 -3.44 9.57
CA SER A 29 20.74 -2.59 9.56
C SER A 29 21.51 -2.79 8.26
N ASP A 30 22.02 -1.70 7.72
CA ASP A 30 22.80 -1.72 6.47
C ASP A 30 24.14 -2.46 6.67
N PRO A 31 24.32 -3.65 6.06
CA PRO A 31 25.56 -4.39 6.24
C PRO A 31 26.73 -3.80 5.43
N THR A 32 26.45 -2.85 4.54
CA THR A 32 27.47 -2.20 3.71
C THR A 32 27.97 -0.91 4.34
N ASP A 33 27.32 -0.40 5.36
CA ASP A 33 27.81 0.71 6.13
C ASP A 33 29.02 0.24 6.94
N GLY A 34 30.19 0.79 6.61
CA GLY A 34 31.45 0.41 7.27
C GLY A 34 31.43 0.62 8.79
N SER A 35 30.52 1.44 9.30
CA SER A 35 30.29 1.64 10.75
C SER A 35 29.69 0.41 11.41
N ASN A 36 29.05 -0.49 10.66
CA ASN A 36 28.33 -1.65 11.17
C ASN A 36 29.06 -3.00 10.96
N ASN A 37 30.16 -3.01 10.21
CA ASN A 37 30.82 -4.25 9.80
C ASN A 37 31.67 -4.91 10.88
N THR A 38 32.06 -4.16 11.88
CA THR A 38 32.81 -4.68 13.04
C THR A 38 32.48 -3.82 14.25
N MET A 39 31.38 -4.13 14.91
CA MET A 39 31.11 -3.53 16.20
C MET A 39 32.03 -4.14 17.27
N ASP A 40 33.24 -3.66 17.32
CA ASP A 40 34.11 -3.88 18.45
C ASP A 40 33.83 -2.77 19.49
N LYS A 41 33.43 -3.17 20.69
CA LYS A 41 33.24 -2.28 21.83
C LYS A 41 34.42 -1.29 22.03
N ASN A 42 35.59 -1.68 21.64
CA ASN A 42 36.81 -0.86 21.78
C ASN A 42 36.96 0.18 20.65
N SER A 43 36.35 -0.03 19.48
CA SER A 43 36.50 0.86 18.32
C SER A 43 35.46 1.97 18.26
N THR A 44 34.36 1.87 19.00
CA THR A 44 33.21 2.77 18.89
C THR A 44 33.18 3.88 19.95
N SER A 45 34.12 3.89 20.90
CA SER A 45 34.10 4.85 22.03
C SER A 45 32.74 4.93 22.75
N GLY A 46 32.00 3.81 22.75
CA GLY A 46 30.69 3.72 23.41
C GLY A 46 29.51 4.20 22.57
N THR A 47 29.73 4.70 21.35
CA THR A 47 28.62 5.12 20.45
C THR A 47 28.53 4.15 19.28
N VAL A 48 27.32 3.61 19.05
CA VAL A 48 27.03 2.73 17.92
C VAL A 48 25.97 3.39 17.07
N ASN A 49 26.29 3.64 15.82
CA ASN A 49 25.37 4.19 14.83
C ASN A 49 24.82 3.06 13.98
N PHE A 50 23.49 2.98 13.91
CA PHE A 50 22.80 2.03 13.04
C PHE A 50 22.10 2.79 11.94
N LYS A 51 22.37 2.41 10.70
CA LYS A 51 21.57 2.80 9.56
C LYS A 51 20.63 1.65 9.21
N PHE A 52 19.33 1.90 9.25
CA PHE A 52 18.33 0.91 8.92
C PHE A 52 17.80 1.10 7.51
N LEU A 53 17.61 0.00 6.80
CA LEU A 53 17.08 -0.04 5.45
C LEU A 53 15.76 -0.81 5.43
N HIS A 54 14.74 -0.20 4.87
CA HIS A 54 13.45 -0.85 4.64
C HIS A 54 13.58 -1.94 3.58
N GLN A 55 13.04 -3.11 3.86
CA GLN A 55 13.17 -4.29 3.01
C GLN A 55 11.89 -4.61 2.24
N LEU A 56 10.79 -3.94 2.54
CA LEU A 56 9.50 -4.10 1.88
C LEU A 56 9.21 -2.93 0.93
N THR A 57 8.16 -3.07 0.14
CA THR A 57 7.51 -1.96 -0.55
C THR A 57 6.34 -1.49 0.29
N ARG A 58 6.26 -0.20 0.61
CA ARG A 58 5.11 0.40 1.26
C ARG A 58 4.15 0.96 0.20
N VAL A 59 2.87 0.67 0.32
CA VAL A 59 1.85 1.17 -0.60
C VAL A 59 0.78 1.92 0.19
N ALA A 60 0.49 3.15 -0.25
CA ALA A 60 -0.66 3.93 0.16
C ALA A 60 -1.63 4.04 -1.03
N MET A 61 -2.93 4.11 -0.74
CA MET A 61 -3.96 4.29 -1.75
C MET A 61 -4.89 5.42 -1.35
N GLU A 62 -5.24 6.26 -2.31
CA GLU A 62 -6.17 7.35 -2.14
C GLU A 62 -7.05 7.49 -3.38
N ALA A 63 -8.23 8.07 -3.21
CA ALA A 63 -9.15 8.32 -4.30
C ALA A 63 -9.73 9.73 -4.23
N LYS A 64 -10.07 10.27 -5.39
CA LYS A 64 -10.77 11.55 -5.55
C LYS A 64 -11.72 11.49 -6.74
N THR A 65 -12.64 12.42 -6.81
CA THR A 65 -13.48 12.60 -7.98
C THR A 65 -12.84 13.59 -8.96
N GLY A 66 -13.13 13.41 -10.24
CA GLY A 66 -12.85 14.40 -11.27
C GLY A 66 -13.73 15.66 -11.08
N THR A 67 -13.36 16.73 -11.79
CA THR A 67 -14.10 18.01 -11.72
C THR A 67 -15.53 17.90 -12.22
N ASP A 68 -15.80 16.98 -13.10
CA ASP A 68 -17.13 16.65 -13.64
C ASP A 68 -18.10 16.12 -12.58
N ILE A 69 -17.57 15.47 -11.53
CA ILE A 69 -18.35 15.01 -10.37
C ILE A 69 -18.28 16.00 -9.22
N SER A 70 -17.08 16.46 -8.86
CA SER A 70 -16.90 17.32 -7.68
C SER A 70 -17.62 18.67 -7.79
N ALA A 71 -17.83 19.14 -9.01
CA ALA A 71 -18.65 20.33 -9.26
C ALA A 71 -20.16 20.06 -9.21
N ASN A 72 -20.58 18.79 -9.18
CA ASN A 72 -21.98 18.41 -9.20
C ASN A 72 -22.44 18.02 -7.78
N THR A 73 -23.29 18.88 -7.18
CA THR A 73 -23.85 18.65 -5.84
C THR A 73 -24.89 17.52 -5.79
N ASP A 74 -25.38 17.08 -6.96
CA ASP A 74 -26.40 16.05 -7.09
C ASP A 74 -25.81 14.65 -7.30
N THR A 75 -24.48 14.51 -7.31
CA THR A 75 -23.80 13.22 -7.45
C THR A 75 -22.88 12.97 -6.25
N LYS A 76 -22.97 11.78 -5.67
CA LYS A 76 -22.07 11.27 -4.63
C LYS A 76 -21.36 10.02 -5.10
N VAL A 77 -20.10 9.84 -4.70
CA VAL A 77 -19.30 8.66 -5.03
C VAL A 77 -18.71 8.05 -3.75
N PHE A 78 -18.91 6.76 -3.61
CA PHE A 78 -18.47 5.98 -2.44
C PHE A 78 -17.60 4.81 -2.91
N ILE A 79 -16.38 4.72 -2.42
CA ILE A 79 -15.53 3.54 -2.66
C ILE A 79 -16.02 2.41 -1.75
N THR A 80 -16.45 1.30 -2.34
CA THR A 80 -17.03 0.15 -1.63
C THR A 80 -16.03 -0.97 -1.40
N ALA A 81 -15.09 -1.17 -2.33
CA ALA A 81 -14.03 -2.16 -2.17
C ALA A 81 -12.81 -1.83 -3.03
N VAL A 82 -11.65 -2.28 -2.55
CA VAL A 82 -10.39 -2.26 -3.31
C VAL A 82 -9.71 -3.61 -3.14
N SER A 83 -9.15 -4.15 -4.21
CA SER A 83 -8.36 -5.37 -4.15
C SER A 83 -7.21 -5.36 -5.15
N LEU A 84 -6.14 -6.07 -4.82
CA LEU A 84 -5.06 -6.39 -5.74
C LEU A 84 -5.39 -7.69 -6.47
N ILE A 85 -5.18 -7.71 -7.78
CA ILE A 85 -5.32 -8.89 -8.62
C ILE A 85 -3.96 -9.18 -9.25
N HIS A 86 -3.54 -10.43 -9.20
CA HIS A 86 -2.29 -10.88 -9.82
C HIS A 86 -2.34 -12.37 -10.11
N THR A 87 -1.48 -12.83 -11.00
CA THR A 87 -1.25 -14.27 -11.24
C THR A 87 0.18 -14.58 -10.85
N SER A 88 0.38 -15.19 -9.68
CA SER A 88 1.68 -15.64 -9.20
C SER A 88 2.78 -14.56 -9.22
N LYS A 89 2.43 -13.33 -8.82
CA LYS A 89 3.36 -12.19 -8.84
C LYS A 89 3.67 -11.60 -7.46
N LEU A 90 2.69 -11.56 -6.57
CA LEU A 90 2.87 -11.05 -5.20
C LEU A 90 3.06 -12.22 -4.25
N ASN A 91 4.24 -12.32 -3.66
CA ASN A 91 4.53 -13.36 -2.69
C ASN A 91 3.98 -12.97 -1.31
N SER A 92 3.46 -13.97 -0.60
CA SER A 92 3.08 -13.84 0.81
C SER A 92 4.23 -14.13 1.75
N LYS A 93 5.23 -14.90 1.31
CA LYS A 93 6.40 -15.30 2.08
C LYS A 93 7.67 -15.13 1.28
N GLY A 94 8.76 -14.84 1.98
CA GLY A 94 10.08 -14.75 1.39
C GLY A 94 11.18 -14.98 2.42
N THR A 95 12.38 -15.19 1.93
CA THR A 95 13.58 -15.30 2.75
C THR A 95 14.54 -14.18 2.35
N LEU A 96 14.86 -13.32 3.31
CA LEU A 96 15.83 -12.25 3.12
C LEU A 96 17.21 -12.72 3.52
N ASP A 97 18.19 -12.62 2.62
CA ASP A 97 19.61 -12.70 2.96
C ASP A 97 20.02 -11.37 3.57
N MET A 98 20.42 -11.38 4.84
CA MET A 98 20.71 -10.15 5.59
C MET A 98 22.05 -9.52 5.22
N LYS A 99 22.93 -10.25 4.59
CA LYS A 99 24.22 -9.72 4.11
C LYS A 99 24.10 -9.14 2.72
N ALA A 100 23.44 -9.85 1.81
CA ALA A 100 23.26 -9.39 0.43
C ALA A 100 22.06 -8.45 0.30
N LEU A 101 21.17 -8.40 1.29
CA LEU A 101 19.90 -7.68 1.26
C LEU A 101 19.05 -8.05 0.05
N THR A 102 19.08 -9.33 -0.31
CA THR A 102 18.31 -9.87 -1.44
C THR A 102 17.22 -10.80 -0.96
N TRP A 103 16.07 -10.70 -1.59
CA TRP A 103 14.94 -11.59 -1.35
C TRP A 103 15.02 -12.83 -2.22
N ALA A 104 14.90 -13.99 -1.60
CA ALA A 104 14.54 -15.21 -2.30
C ALA A 104 13.03 -15.43 -2.14
N SER A 105 12.30 -15.32 -3.23
CA SER A 105 10.88 -15.60 -3.27
C SER A 105 10.63 -17.09 -3.41
N ASN A 106 9.61 -17.57 -2.72
CA ASN A 106 9.13 -18.93 -2.87
C ASN A 106 8.16 -18.97 -4.07
N THR A 107 8.33 -19.89 -4.99
CA THR A 107 7.50 -19.97 -6.21
C THR A 107 6.10 -20.54 -5.95
N SER A 108 5.77 -20.88 -4.72
CA SER A 108 4.48 -21.47 -4.32
C SER A 108 3.68 -20.62 -3.31
N ASP A 109 4.32 -19.65 -2.66
CA ASP A 109 3.70 -18.89 -1.58
C ASP A 109 3.30 -17.48 -2.09
N TYR A 110 2.12 -17.40 -2.69
CA TYR A 110 1.58 -16.15 -3.20
C TYR A 110 0.47 -15.62 -2.28
N LEU A 111 0.26 -14.31 -2.32
CA LEU A 111 -0.93 -13.70 -1.75
C LEU A 111 -2.18 -14.24 -2.45
N ALA A 112 -3.31 -14.23 -1.77
CA ALA A 112 -4.58 -14.51 -2.40
C ALA A 112 -4.82 -13.55 -3.59
N SER A 113 -5.48 -14.03 -4.63
CA SER A 113 -5.85 -13.17 -5.76
C SER A 113 -7.33 -13.43 -6.09
N PRO A 114 -8.21 -12.46 -5.91
CA PRO A 114 -7.96 -11.10 -5.44
C PRO A 114 -7.56 -11.02 -3.96
N TYR A 115 -6.60 -10.16 -3.64
CA TYR A 115 -6.26 -9.81 -2.26
C TYR A 115 -7.09 -8.58 -1.86
N ALA A 116 -8.11 -8.78 -1.06
CA ALA A 116 -9.00 -7.72 -0.61
C ALA A 116 -8.30 -6.82 0.41
N LEU A 117 -8.30 -5.52 0.14
CA LEU A 117 -7.77 -4.52 1.06
C LEU A 117 -8.87 -4.10 2.03
N THR A 118 -8.51 -4.01 3.30
CA THR A 118 -9.42 -3.47 4.31
C THR A 118 -9.42 -1.96 4.18
N ALA A 119 -10.32 -1.44 3.35
CA ALA A 119 -10.52 -0.01 3.22
C ALA A 119 -11.04 0.60 4.54
N ALA A 120 -10.86 1.90 4.70
CA ALA A 120 -11.27 2.65 5.90
C ALA A 120 -12.80 2.68 6.18
N SER A 121 -13.55 1.81 5.54
CA SER A 121 -15.00 1.64 5.74
C SER A 121 -15.40 1.31 7.18
N SER A 122 -14.44 1.07 8.07
CA SER A 122 -14.68 0.81 9.49
C SER A 122 -14.97 2.07 10.32
N ASN A 123 -15.00 3.26 9.71
CA ASN A 123 -15.30 4.51 10.43
C ASN A 123 -16.77 4.72 10.80
N GLY A 124 -17.58 3.69 10.64
CA GLY A 124 -19.01 3.71 10.97
C GLY A 124 -19.91 3.94 9.75
N ILE A 125 -21.21 3.85 10.00
CA ILE A 125 -22.23 4.03 8.96
C ILE A 125 -22.42 5.53 8.75
N LEU A 126 -22.13 6.01 7.53
CA LEU A 126 -22.48 7.35 7.10
C LEU A 126 -23.98 7.40 6.77
N ASN A 127 -24.72 8.13 7.58
CA ASN A 127 -26.08 8.53 7.24
C ASN A 127 -26.02 9.88 6.52
N LEU A 128 -26.34 9.90 5.25
CA LEU A 128 -26.44 11.15 4.51
C LEU A 128 -27.75 11.83 4.88
N THR A 129 -27.65 12.82 5.76
CA THR A 129 -28.77 13.65 6.20
C THR A 129 -29.01 14.86 5.29
N ALA A 130 -28.13 15.10 4.34
CA ALA A 130 -28.31 16.15 3.36
C ALA A 130 -29.64 15.93 2.60
N ALA A 131 -30.39 17.00 2.43
CA ALA A 131 -31.73 16.96 1.83
C ALA A 131 -31.84 16.21 0.49
N ASN A 132 -30.70 16.08 -0.21
CA ASN A 132 -30.61 15.44 -1.53
C ASN A 132 -30.36 13.94 -1.49
N PHE A 133 -29.90 13.40 -0.36
CA PHE A 133 -29.50 12.00 -0.20
C PHE A 133 -30.08 11.38 1.07
N ALA A 134 -31.13 11.99 1.61
CA ALA A 134 -31.78 11.53 2.82
C ALA A 134 -32.18 10.05 2.69
N GLY A 135 -31.82 9.25 3.69
CA GLY A 135 -32.07 7.81 3.70
C GLY A 135 -31.02 6.95 2.99
N TYR A 136 -30.02 7.51 2.32
CA TYR A 136 -28.88 6.72 1.85
C TYR A 136 -27.92 6.45 3.00
N THR A 137 -27.68 5.17 3.26
CA THR A 137 -26.76 4.72 4.31
C THR A 137 -25.65 3.89 3.66
N THR A 138 -24.41 4.18 3.99
CA THR A 138 -23.26 3.45 3.49
C THR A 138 -22.15 3.38 4.54
N SER A 139 -21.43 2.27 4.57
CA SER A 139 -20.18 2.13 5.32
C SER A 139 -18.94 2.41 4.46
N SER A 140 -19.15 2.82 3.22
CA SER A 140 -18.12 3.04 2.22
C SER A 140 -17.48 4.42 2.36
N ILE A 141 -16.32 4.61 1.73
CA ILE A 141 -15.57 5.86 1.82
C ILE A 141 -16.15 6.89 0.86
N ASP A 142 -16.64 8.02 1.38
CA ASP A 142 -17.11 9.16 0.58
C ASP A 142 -15.91 9.92 -0.02
N ILE A 143 -15.85 9.97 -1.34
CA ILE A 143 -14.87 10.75 -2.09
C ILE A 143 -15.49 11.92 -2.87
N SER A 144 -16.77 12.19 -2.66
CA SER A 144 -17.55 13.11 -3.50
C SER A 144 -17.07 14.56 -3.43
N SER A 145 -16.58 14.98 -2.26
CA SER A 145 -16.09 16.34 -2.04
C SER A 145 -14.59 16.49 -2.27
N ALA A 146 -13.92 15.43 -2.69
CA ALA A 146 -12.46 15.38 -2.71
C ALA A 146 -11.82 16.20 -3.85
N GLY A 147 -12.58 16.63 -4.87
CA GLY A 147 -12.18 17.50 -5.98
C GLY A 147 -10.69 17.58 -6.30
N THR A 148 -9.98 18.40 -5.57
CA THR A 148 -8.52 18.55 -5.68
C THR A 148 -7.74 17.72 -4.66
N THR A 149 -8.34 17.41 -3.50
CA THR A 149 -7.70 16.67 -2.41
C THR A 149 -8.19 15.22 -2.43
N ALA A 150 -7.28 14.26 -2.51
CA ALA A 150 -7.65 12.86 -2.48
C ALA A 150 -7.91 12.38 -1.04
N THR A 151 -8.84 11.45 -0.90
CA THR A 151 -9.19 10.80 0.37
C THR A 151 -8.42 9.48 0.50
N SER A 152 -7.74 9.28 1.62
CA SER A 152 -7.05 8.01 1.90
C SER A 152 -8.07 6.86 1.95
N LEU A 153 -7.71 5.74 1.33
CA LEU A 153 -8.47 4.49 1.38
C LEU A 153 -8.10 3.63 2.60
N PHE A 154 -7.08 4.03 3.35
CA PHE A 154 -6.63 3.39 4.58
C PHE A 154 -6.84 4.32 5.77
N LEU A 155 -6.97 3.76 6.96
CA LEU A 155 -6.97 4.54 8.20
C LEU A 155 -5.61 5.22 8.40
N ALA A 156 -5.58 6.23 9.25
CA ALA A 156 -4.34 6.92 9.60
C ALA A 156 -3.30 5.89 10.11
N ASN A 157 -2.10 6.00 9.59
CA ASN A 157 -0.96 5.12 9.90
C ASN A 157 -1.12 3.64 9.45
N GLU A 158 -2.12 3.31 8.65
CA GLU A 158 -2.22 2.02 7.98
C GLU A 158 -1.58 2.09 6.60
N TYR A 159 -0.77 1.08 6.29
CA TYR A 159 -0.13 0.93 4.99
C TYR A 159 -0.17 -0.53 4.56
N LEU A 160 -0.22 -0.74 3.27
CA LEU A 160 0.00 -2.06 2.70
C LEU A 160 1.50 -2.26 2.52
N PHE A 161 2.04 -3.29 3.15
CA PHE A 161 3.42 -3.72 2.94
C PHE A 161 3.46 -4.95 2.07
N LEU A 162 4.29 -4.92 1.05
CA LEU A 162 4.43 -6.03 0.10
C LEU A 162 5.90 -6.46 0.02
N LEU A 163 6.11 -7.74 -0.18
CA LEU A 163 7.42 -8.23 -0.59
C LEU A 163 7.75 -7.63 -1.96
N PRO A 164 8.98 -7.16 -2.18
CA PRO A 164 9.38 -6.69 -3.49
C PRO A 164 9.15 -7.77 -4.54
N VAL A 165 8.59 -7.38 -5.67
CA VAL A 165 8.45 -8.31 -6.78
C VAL A 165 9.81 -8.48 -7.43
N SER A 166 10.59 -9.38 -6.89
CA SER A 166 11.80 -9.88 -7.54
C SER A 166 11.53 -11.34 -7.87
N ASN A 167 11.18 -11.62 -9.09
CA ASN A 167 11.30 -12.97 -9.61
C ASN A 167 12.72 -13.15 -10.16
N ALA A 168 13.15 -14.40 -10.31
CA ALA A 168 14.43 -14.73 -10.93
C ALA A 168 14.55 -14.23 -12.39
N THR A 169 13.49 -13.69 -12.95
CA THR A 169 13.35 -13.20 -14.33
C THR A 169 13.14 -11.69 -14.42
N GLY A 170 13.12 -10.95 -13.29
CA GLY A 170 13.00 -9.49 -13.30
C GLY A 170 11.72 -8.95 -12.65
N THR A 171 11.56 -7.65 -12.74
CA THR A 171 10.41 -6.88 -12.25
C THR A 171 9.13 -7.31 -12.94
N ALA A 172 8.01 -7.33 -12.20
CA ALA A 172 6.68 -7.52 -12.78
C ALA A 172 6.51 -6.59 -14.00
N ALA A 173 5.99 -7.14 -15.08
CA ALA A 173 5.64 -6.33 -16.26
C ALA A 173 4.40 -5.46 -15.95
N ALA A 174 4.16 -4.47 -16.79
CA ALA A 174 2.95 -3.68 -16.70
C ALA A 174 1.72 -4.58 -16.84
N GLY A 175 0.77 -4.45 -15.90
CA GLY A 175 -0.45 -5.26 -15.88
C GLY A 175 -0.33 -6.63 -15.22
N ASP A 176 0.86 -7.08 -14.85
CA ASP A 176 1.05 -8.31 -14.05
C ASP A 176 0.36 -8.23 -12.69
N VAL A 177 0.28 -7.02 -12.15
CA VAL A 177 -0.51 -6.68 -10.97
C VAL A 177 -1.50 -5.60 -11.37
N GLN A 178 -2.72 -5.77 -10.93
CA GLN A 178 -3.83 -4.86 -11.20
C GLN A 178 -4.48 -4.43 -9.90
N VAL A 179 -5.10 -3.27 -9.88
CA VAL A 179 -6.00 -2.85 -8.80
C VAL A 179 -7.42 -2.90 -9.32
N LYS A 180 -8.27 -3.67 -8.64
CA LYS A 180 -9.70 -3.67 -8.83
C LYS A 180 -10.32 -2.73 -7.80
N ILE A 181 -11.08 -1.75 -8.27
CA ILE A 181 -11.79 -0.81 -7.43
C ILE A 181 -13.29 -0.93 -7.71
N ALA A 182 -14.06 -1.02 -6.66
CA ALA A 182 -15.51 -0.99 -6.71
C ALA A 182 -16.02 0.28 -6.04
N TYR A 183 -17.01 0.92 -6.64
CA TYR A 183 -17.61 2.13 -6.11
C TYR A 183 -19.09 2.24 -6.47
N ASP A 184 -19.83 2.92 -5.62
CA ASP A 184 -21.21 3.32 -5.87
C ASP A 184 -21.25 4.79 -6.27
N MET A 185 -21.98 5.07 -7.35
CA MET A 185 -22.34 6.40 -7.77
C MET A 185 -23.82 6.62 -7.44
N VAL A 186 -24.12 7.62 -6.65
CA VAL A 186 -25.47 7.93 -6.17
C VAL A 186 -25.86 9.28 -6.74
N ASN A 187 -26.90 9.31 -7.56
CA ASN A 187 -27.41 10.53 -8.18
C ASN A 187 -28.77 10.90 -7.59
N LYS A 188 -28.94 12.15 -7.27
CA LYS A 188 -30.22 12.71 -6.87
C LYS A 188 -31.19 12.69 -8.07
N THR A 189 -32.41 12.22 -7.82
CA THR A 189 -33.49 12.20 -8.83
C THR A 189 -34.69 13.04 -8.45
N GLY A 190 -34.73 13.55 -7.22
CA GLY A 190 -35.80 14.41 -6.68
C GLY A 190 -35.45 14.92 -5.30
N ALA A 191 -36.36 15.63 -4.64
CA ALA A 191 -36.11 16.28 -3.35
C ALA A 191 -35.67 15.30 -2.25
N ALA A 192 -36.10 14.02 -2.32
CA ALA A 192 -35.75 12.99 -1.34
C ALA A 192 -35.51 11.61 -2.01
N THR A 193 -35.28 11.60 -3.32
CA THR A 193 -35.07 10.36 -4.08
C THR A 193 -33.73 10.35 -4.76
N HIS A 194 -33.12 9.20 -4.85
CA HIS A 194 -31.84 8.99 -5.51
C HIS A 194 -31.81 7.65 -6.26
N THR A 195 -30.94 7.56 -7.25
CA THR A 195 -30.57 6.31 -7.92
C THR A 195 -29.15 5.94 -7.59
N LYS A 196 -28.88 4.64 -7.49
CA LYS A 196 -27.56 4.09 -7.23
C LYS A 196 -27.10 3.23 -8.41
N SER A 197 -25.90 3.45 -8.85
CA SER A 197 -25.19 2.59 -9.83
C SER A 197 -23.92 2.06 -9.19
N SER A 198 -23.77 0.74 -9.16
CA SER A 198 -22.55 0.08 -8.69
C SER A 198 -21.63 -0.23 -9.87
N VAL A 199 -20.38 0.13 -9.76
CA VAL A 199 -19.38 0.03 -10.83
C VAL A 199 -18.14 -0.68 -10.29
N GLU A 200 -17.59 -1.59 -11.08
CA GLU A 200 -16.28 -2.18 -10.86
C GLU A 200 -15.35 -1.84 -12.01
N LYS A 201 -14.13 -1.45 -11.70
CA LYS A 201 -13.08 -1.19 -12.68
C LYS A 201 -11.78 -1.83 -12.24
N THR A 202 -11.02 -2.31 -13.23
CA THR A 202 -9.69 -2.86 -13.03
C THR A 202 -8.68 -1.98 -13.75
N VAL A 203 -7.60 -1.63 -13.06
CA VAL A 203 -6.54 -0.75 -13.54
C VAL A 203 -5.22 -1.50 -13.49
N ASN A 204 -4.50 -1.51 -14.59
CA ASN A 204 -3.17 -2.10 -14.67
C ASN A 204 -2.15 -1.23 -13.93
N LEU A 205 -1.35 -1.83 -13.07
CA LEU A 205 -0.21 -1.15 -12.48
C LEU A 205 0.97 -1.12 -13.44
N PRO A 206 1.77 -0.04 -13.44
CA PRO A 206 3.00 0.03 -14.22
C PRO A 206 4.01 -1.03 -13.79
N ALA A 207 4.96 -1.34 -14.67
CA ALA A 207 6.08 -2.19 -14.33
C ALA A 207 6.96 -1.58 -13.23
N GLY A 208 7.53 -2.41 -12.39
CA GLY A 208 8.56 -2.02 -11.44
C GLY A 208 8.11 -1.12 -10.29
N VAL A 209 6.81 -1.08 -9.96
CA VAL A 209 6.29 -0.27 -8.83
C VAL A 209 6.59 -0.88 -7.47
N PHE A 210 6.78 -2.19 -7.38
CA PHE A 210 7.01 -2.88 -6.11
C PHE A 210 8.51 -3.12 -5.88
N LYS A 211 9.24 -2.08 -5.56
CA LYS A 211 10.68 -2.14 -5.29
C LYS A 211 10.96 -2.09 -3.79
N LYS A 212 11.99 -2.80 -3.39
CA LYS A 212 12.51 -2.78 -2.02
C LYS A 212 12.83 -1.35 -1.57
N GLY A 213 12.43 -1.01 -0.35
CA GLY A 213 12.73 0.28 0.27
C GLY A 213 12.04 1.47 -0.38
N THR A 214 10.98 1.23 -1.15
CA THR A 214 10.23 2.32 -1.80
C THR A 214 8.84 2.48 -1.20
N ALA A 215 8.37 3.71 -1.14
CA ALA A 215 6.99 4.04 -0.84
C ALA A 215 6.29 4.46 -2.14
N GLN A 216 5.15 3.86 -2.41
CA GLN A 216 4.32 4.16 -3.58
C GLN A 216 2.96 4.66 -3.12
N LYS A 217 2.45 5.69 -3.76
CA LYS A 217 1.11 6.20 -3.54
C LYS A 217 0.30 6.08 -4.82
N PHE A 218 -0.82 5.39 -4.75
CA PHE A 218 -1.74 5.18 -5.85
C PHE A 218 -2.92 6.11 -5.69
N THR A 219 -3.12 7.01 -6.65
CA THR A 219 -4.23 7.95 -6.66
C THR A 219 -5.20 7.58 -7.77
N PHE A 220 -6.44 7.29 -7.40
CA PHE A 220 -7.54 7.02 -8.32
C PHE A 220 -8.38 8.28 -8.49
N THR A 221 -8.66 8.65 -9.73
CA THR A 221 -9.60 9.73 -10.03
C THR A 221 -10.82 9.14 -10.73
N VAL A 222 -11.97 9.20 -10.07
CA VAL A 222 -13.24 8.72 -10.59
C VAL A 222 -13.95 9.86 -11.30
N SER A 223 -14.25 9.69 -12.57
CA SER A 223 -14.99 10.62 -13.43
C SER A 223 -16.24 9.95 -13.97
N LEU A 224 -17.20 10.72 -14.51
CA LEU A 224 -18.45 10.18 -15.04
C LEU A 224 -18.22 9.14 -16.15
N ASN A 225 -17.18 9.32 -16.95
CA ASN A 225 -16.92 8.48 -18.12
C ASN A 225 -15.70 7.57 -17.98
N ALA A 226 -14.86 7.76 -16.96
CA ALA A 226 -13.61 7.01 -16.84
C ALA A 226 -13.07 7.00 -15.38
N ILE A 227 -12.24 6.02 -15.07
CA ILE A 227 -11.31 6.10 -13.96
C ILE A 227 -9.93 6.36 -14.55
N SER A 228 -9.29 7.44 -14.14
CA SER A 228 -7.88 7.65 -14.39
C SER A 228 -7.08 7.24 -13.14
N PHE A 229 -5.86 6.81 -13.38
CA PHE A 229 -4.98 6.30 -12.35
C PHE A 229 -3.60 6.95 -12.47
N ASN A 230 -3.07 7.42 -11.37
CA ASN A 230 -1.72 7.94 -11.29
C ASN A 230 -0.93 7.23 -10.18
N VAL A 231 0.29 6.84 -10.49
CA VAL A 231 1.26 6.33 -9.52
C VAL A 231 2.26 7.43 -9.25
N THR A 232 2.33 7.85 -8.01
CA THR A 232 3.40 8.74 -7.57
C THR A 232 4.33 7.94 -6.68
N THR A 233 5.61 7.91 -7.02
CA THR A 233 6.63 7.49 -6.07
C THR A 233 6.67 8.57 -5.00
N VAL A 234 6.25 8.25 -3.81
CA VAL A 234 6.53 9.09 -2.65
C VAL A 234 8.03 8.96 -2.44
N GLU A 235 8.74 10.07 -2.40
CA GLU A 235 10.16 10.09 -2.08
C GLU A 235 10.44 9.09 -0.97
N GLY A 236 11.53 8.36 -1.10
CA GLY A 236 11.83 7.18 -0.30
C GLY A 236 11.45 7.38 1.17
N TRP A 237 11.25 6.33 1.90
CA TRP A 237 10.82 6.34 3.30
C TRP A 237 11.61 7.32 4.20
N GLY A 238 11.82 8.53 3.74
CA GLY A 238 12.68 9.55 4.26
C GLY A 238 14.17 9.16 4.11
N THR A 239 15.01 10.05 3.73
CA THR A 239 16.43 9.96 4.08
C THR A 239 16.44 9.81 5.60
N GLU A 240 16.68 8.59 6.06
CA GLU A 240 16.76 8.28 7.47
C GLU A 240 17.82 9.20 8.05
N SER A 241 17.40 10.11 8.90
CA SER A 241 18.34 10.84 9.73
C SER A 241 18.96 9.81 10.66
N ASP A 242 20.27 9.68 10.62
CA ASP A 242 21.01 8.89 11.60
C ASP A 242 20.61 9.37 12.99
N THR A 243 19.84 8.56 13.70
CA THR A 243 19.51 8.83 15.09
C THR A 243 20.55 8.07 15.92
N PRO A 244 21.54 8.73 16.49
CA PRO A 244 22.54 8.05 17.32
C PRO A 244 21.85 7.51 18.57
N VAL A 245 21.97 6.22 18.80
CA VAL A 245 21.55 5.58 20.05
C VAL A 245 22.77 5.51 20.97
N THR A 246 22.74 6.29 22.04
CA THR A 246 23.76 6.21 23.10
C THR A 246 23.43 5.05 24.01
N VAL A 247 24.29 4.06 24.04
CA VAL A 247 24.22 2.94 24.99
C VAL A 247 25.06 3.32 26.22
N GLN A 248 24.41 3.52 27.37
CA GLN A 248 25.09 3.73 28.65
C GLN A 248 25.57 2.41 29.25
#